data_8f6a73a6be8738c869360ef48cd978b9
#
_entry.id   8f6a73a6be8738c869360ef48cd978b9
#
_cell.length_a   1.000
_cell.length_b   1.000
_cell.length_c   1.000
_cell.angle_alpha   90.00
_cell.angle_beta   90.00
_cell.angle_gamma   90.00
#
_symmetry.space_group_name_H-M   'P 1'
#
loop_
_entity.id
_entity.type
_entity.pdbx_description
1 polymer ?
#
loop_
_entity_poly.entity_id
_entity_poly.type
_entity_poly.pdbx_seq_one_letter_code
_entity_poly.pdbx_strand_id
1 'polypeptide(L)'
;MEYAEEEYLMISGIQHFKFCRRQWALIHIEQQWSENYHTAVGELMHKKAHDPYITEKRKDVLIVRALPIASRKLGAVGECDIVEFHKCDDGVSLRGHRGLYSIYPIEYKKGKPKVSEEDKLQLVVQTMALEEMFSTQIEEGAIYYGETRRREVVQVSHCLLYTSPSPRDRG
;
A
#
# COMPACT_ATOMS: atom_id res chain seq x y z
N MET A 1 -14.76 -9.25 -10.82
CA MET A 1 -13.99 -10.51 -10.70
C MET A 1 -13.07 -10.30 -9.52
N GLU A 2 -12.99 -11.25 -8.61
CA GLU A 2 -12.07 -11.21 -7.47
C GLU A 2 -11.04 -12.32 -7.65
N TYR A 3 -9.82 -12.08 -7.23
CA TYR A 3 -8.73 -13.04 -7.30
C TYR A 3 -8.73 -13.96 -6.07
N ALA A 4 -8.32 -15.21 -6.24
CA ALA A 4 -8.05 -16.10 -5.13
C ALA A 4 -6.74 -15.67 -4.41
N GLU A 5 -6.61 -16.00 -3.14
CA GLU A 5 -5.44 -15.55 -2.33
C GLU A 5 -4.10 -16.08 -2.89
N GLU A 6 -4.12 -17.26 -3.51
CA GLU A 6 -2.96 -17.87 -4.15
C GLU A 6 -2.47 -17.10 -5.38
N GLU A 7 -3.35 -16.26 -5.94
CA GLU A 7 -3.05 -15.46 -7.12
C GLU A 7 -2.52 -14.06 -6.79
N TYR A 8 -2.42 -13.71 -5.51
CA TYR A 8 -2.04 -12.36 -5.11
C TYR A 8 -0.57 -12.08 -5.43
N LEU A 9 -0.35 -10.87 -5.95
CA LEU A 9 0.98 -10.33 -6.23
C LEU A 9 1.38 -9.33 -5.14
N MET A 10 2.68 -9.28 -4.84
CA MET A 10 3.21 -8.26 -3.93
C MET A 10 3.11 -6.88 -4.56
N ILE A 11 2.59 -5.90 -3.81
CA ILE A 11 2.51 -4.49 -4.24
C ILE A 11 3.90 -3.93 -4.56
N SER A 12 4.93 -4.28 -3.81
CA SER A 12 6.32 -3.94 -4.11
C SER A 12 6.80 -4.46 -5.48
N GLY A 13 6.21 -5.55 -5.95
CA GLY A 13 6.48 -6.10 -7.28
C GLY A 13 6.08 -5.17 -8.42
N ILE A 14 5.08 -4.32 -8.22
CA ILE A 14 4.62 -3.34 -9.22
C ILE A 14 5.73 -2.32 -9.50
N GLN A 15 6.38 -1.83 -8.45
CA GLN A 15 7.52 -0.92 -8.56
C GLN A 15 8.69 -1.59 -9.31
N HIS A 16 9.03 -2.83 -8.93
CA HIS A 16 10.08 -3.59 -9.61
C HIS A 16 9.77 -3.81 -11.09
N PHE A 17 8.52 -4.13 -11.43
CA PHE A 17 8.09 -4.33 -12.81
C PHE A 17 8.21 -3.06 -13.65
N LYS A 18 7.79 -1.92 -13.12
CA LYS A 18 7.89 -0.62 -13.79
C LYS A 18 9.34 -0.22 -14.00
N PHE A 19 10.19 -0.46 -13.00
CA PHE A 19 11.62 -0.16 -13.06
C PHE A 19 12.37 -1.07 -14.04
N CYS A 20 12.20 -2.39 -13.92
CA CYS A 20 12.85 -3.37 -14.78
C CYS A 20 12.09 -4.69 -14.83
N ARG A 21 11.43 -4.97 -15.96
CA ARG A 21 10.65 -6.21 -16.16
C ARG A 21 11.48 -7.48 -15.97
N ARG A 22 12.77 -7.47 -16.35
CA ARG A 22 13.67 -8.61 -16.16
C ARG A 22 13.96 -8.85 -14.68
N GLN A 23 14.23 -7.79 -13.92
CA GLN A 23 14.43 -7.88 -12.47
C GLN A 23 13.17 -8.42 -11.79
N TRP A 24 12.01 -7.92 -12.20
CA TRP A 24 10.73 -8.42 -11.69
C TRP A 24 10.55 -9.92 -11.97
N ALA A 25 10.84 -10.38 -13.20
CA ALA A 25 10.71 -11.78 -13.56
C ALA A 25 11.66 -12.68 -12.75
N LEU A 26 12.91 -12.25 -12.55
CA LEU A 26 13.89 -12.97 -11.74
C LEU A 26 13.44 -13.10 -10.27
N ILE A 27 12.86 -12.03 -9.71
CA ILE A 27 12.43 -12.01 -8.32
C ILE A 27 11.10 -12.76 -8.13
N HIS A 28 10.11 -12.52 -9.01
CA HIS A 28 8.73 -12.95 -8.77
C HIS A 28 8.30 -14.19 -9.55
N ILE A 29 8.95 -14.51 -10.68
CA ILE A 29 8.62 -15.70 -11.48
C ILE A 29 9.65 -16.82 -11.24
N GLU A 30 10.95 -16.51 -11.39
CA GLU A 30 12.02 -17.51 -11.27
C GLU A 30 12.39 -17.81 -9.82
N GLN A 31 11.77 -17.09 -8.86
CA GLN A 31 11.90 -17.30 -7.42
C GLN A 31 13.34 -17.46 -6.93
N GLN A 32 14.30 -16.89 -7.63
CA GLN A 32 15.72 -16.94 -7.22
C GLN A 32 15.99 -16.24 -5.89
N TRP A 33 14.96 -15.55 -5.34
CA TRP A 33 15.02 -14.83 -4.07
C TRP A 33 13.94 -15.26 -3.07
N SER A 34 13.20 -16.33 -3.30
CA SER A 34 12.06 -16.70 -2.46
C SER A 34 12.37 -17.80 -1.46
N GLU A 35 12.86 -17.45 -0.30
CA GLU A 35 12.34 -18.09 0.89
C GLU A 35 11.01 -17.37 1.25
N ASN A 36 9.88 -18.09 1.13
CA ASN A 36 8.61 -17.74 1.78
C ASN A 36 7.69 -16.66 1.22
N TYR A 37 7.52 -16.54 -0.10
CA TYR A 37 6.43 -15.72 -0.65
C TYR A 37 5.04 -16.12 -0.07
N HIS A 38 4.72 -17.41 -0.05
CA HIS A 38 3.44 -17.92 0.49
C HIS A 38 3.32 -17.78 2.00
N THR A 39 4.42 -17.89 2.74
CA THR A 39 4.42 -17.69 4.19
C THR A 39 4.26 -16.22 4.56
N ALA A 40 4.90 -15.30 3.83
CA ALA A 40 4.76 -13.86 4.06
C ALA A 40 3.33 -13.37 3.79
N VAL A 41 2.68 -13.86 2.73
CA VAL A 41 1.27 -13.56 2.43
C VAL A 41 0.35 -14.12 3.50
N GLY A 42 0.56 -15.37 3.92
CA GLY A 42 -0.20 -16.01 4.99
C GLY A 42 0.00 -15.30 6.33
N GLU A 43 1.22 -14.94 6.70
CA GLU A 43 1.51 -14.20 7.93
C GLU A 43 0.93 -12.79 7.92
N LEU A 44 1.00 -12.07 6.80
CA LEU A 44 0.36 -10.77 6.63
C LEU A 44 -1.16 -10.85 6.81
N MET A 45 -1.79 -11.91 6.32
CA MET A 45 -3.24 -12.09 6.46
C MET A 45 -3.66 -12.60 7.84
N HIS A 46 -2.89 -13.45 8.48
CA HIS A 46 -3.18 -13.95 9.84
C HIS A 46 -2.90 -12.91 10.93
N LYS A 47 -1.91 -12.05 10.77
CA LYS A 47 -1.66 -10.93 11.70
C LYS A 47 -2.79 -9.90 11.75
N LYS A 48 -3.65 -9.84 10.73
CA LYS A 48 -4.83 -8.95 10.69
C LYS A 48 -5.84 -9.14 11.82
N ALA A 49 -5.85 -10.29 12.48
CA ALA A 49 -6.94 -10.64 13.40
C ALA A 49 -6.74 -10.12 14.84
N HIS A 50 -5.54 -9.80 15.30
CA HIS A 50 -5.32 -9.76 16.75
C HIS A 50 -4.49 -8.62 17.34
N ASP A 51 -3.92 -7.65 16.56
CA ASP A 51 -3.11 -6.62 17.21
C ASP A 51 -3.40 -5.21 16.65
N PRO A 52 -3.67 -4.21 17.49
CA PRO A 52 -3.78 -2.83 17.06
C PRO A 52 -2.38 -2.31 16.71
N TYR A 53 -2.07 -2.27 15.43
CA TYR A 53 -0.82 -1.70 14.88
C TYR A 53 -0.66 -0.18 15.12
N ILE A 54 -1.42 0.39 16.05
CA ILE A 54 -1.30 1.78 16.42
C ILE A 54 -0.02 1.94 17.21
N THR A 55 0.99 2.42 16.53
CA THR A 55 2.31 2.65 17.11
C THR A 55 2.42 3.99 17.80
N GLU A 56 1.58 4.97 17.45
CA GLU A 56 1.69 6.31 18.00
C GLU A 56 0.35 7.07 17.94
N LYS A 57 0.02 7.79 19.00
CA LYS A 57 -1.10 8.72 19.05
C LYS A 57 -0.61 10.13 19.26
N ARG A 58 -0.91 11.03 18.34
CA ARG A 58 -0.60 12.46 18.43
C ARG A 58 -1.89 13.28 18.36
N LYS A 59 -2.37 13.78 19.49
CA LYS A 59 -3.64 14.54 19.58
C LYS A 59 -4.80 13.79 18.86
N ASP A 60 -5.22 14.27 17.70
CA ASP A 60 -6.32 13.75 16.90
C ASP A 60 -5.85 12.87 15.73
N VAL A 61 -4.59 12.46 15.72
CA VAL A 61 -4.01 11.59 14.70
C VAL A 61 -3.51 10.30 15.34
N LEU A 62 -3.92 9.18 14.75
CA LEU A 62 -3.38 7.86 15.07
C LEU A 62 -2.44 7.46 13.94
N ILE A 63 -1.24 7.01 14.28
CA ILE A 63 -0.22 6.62 13.31
C ILE A 63 0.03 5.13 13.43
N VAL A 64 -0.16 4.42 12.32
CA VAL A 64 0.13 2.99 12.21
C VAL A 64 1.30 2.82 11.26
N ARG A 65 2.27 2.02 11.67
CA ARG A 65 3.44 1.67 10.86
C ARG A 65 3.35 0.24 10.39
N ALA A 66 3.87 -0.02 9.19
CA ALA A 66 3.92 -1.35 8.62
C ALA A 66 2.53 -2.03 8.60
N LEU A 67 1.50 -1.27 8.17
CA LEU A 67 0.13 -1.78 8.11
C LEU A 67 -0.03 -2.79 6.97
N PRO A 68 -0.32 -4.08 7.26
CA PRO A 68 -0.60 -5.04 6.22
C PRO A 68 -1.87 -4.69 5.46
N ILE A 69 -1.80 -4.76 4.14
CA ILE A 69 -2.91 -4.46 3.24
C ILE A 69 -3.10 -5.54 2.19
N ALA A 70 -4.33 -5.73 1.76
CA ALA A 70 -4.68 -6.63 0.67
C ALA A 70 -5.89 -6.11 -0.10
N SER A 71 -5.92 -6.39 -1.39
CA SER A 71 -7.06 -6.12 -2.26
C SER A 71 -7.40 -7.37 -3.07
N ARG A 72 -8.62 -7.88 -2.92
CA ARG A 72 -9.15 -8.98 -3.73
C ARG A 72 -9.43 -8.54 -5.16
N LYS A 73 -9.85 -7.29 -5.33
CA LYS A 73 -10.15 -6.71 -6.65
C LYS A 73 -8.89 -6.60 -7.50
N LEU A 74 -7.77 -6.19 -6.88
CA LEU A 74 -6.50 -6.07 -7.57
C LEU A 74 -5.69 -7.38 -7.59
N GLY A 75 -6.03 -8.36 -6.74
CA GLY A 75 -5.21 -9.54 -6.50
C GLY A 75 -3.83 -9.14 -6.00
N ALA A 76 -3.78 -8.24 -5.03
CA ALA A 76 -2.53 -7.67 -4.53
C ALA A 76 -2.48 -7.64 -3.00
N VAL A 77 -1.28 -7.85 -2.47
CA VAL A 77 -0.99 -7.84 -1.04
C VAL A 77 0.31 -7.11 -0.78
N GLY A 78 0.41 -6.46 0.36
CA GLY A 78 1.61 -5.72 0.72
C GLY A 78 1.50 -5.07 2.08
N GLU A 79 2.27 -4.03 2.27
CA GLU A 79 2.34 -3.25 3.50
C GLU A 79 2.41 -1.76 3.17
N CYS A 80 1.69 -0.95 3.94
CA CYS A 80 1.87 0.49 3.94
C CYS A 80 2.90 0.86 5.00
N ASP A 81 3.94 1.60 4.63
CA ASP A 81 4.98 2.02 5.57
C ASP A 81 4.40 2.81 6.73
N ILE A 82 3.52 3.76 6.43
CA ILE A 82 2.82 4.59 7.41
C ILE A 82 1.40 4.85 6.94
N VAL A 83 0.44 4.72 7.84
CA VAL A 83 -0.93 5.18 7.65
C VAL A 83 -1.31 6.10 8.81
N GLU A 84 -1.66 7.32 8.49
CA GLU A 84 -2.21 8.27 9.46
C GLU A 84 -3.74 8.25 9.40
N PHE A 85 -4.39 8.13 10.55
CA PHE A 85 -5.83 8.24 10.72
C PHE A 85 -6.13 9.56 11.42
N HIS A 86 -6.66 10.52 10.68
CA HIS A 86 -6.97 11.85 11.16
C HIS A 86 -8.42 11.92 11.61
N LYS A 87 -8.67 12.32 12.85
CA LYS A 87 -10.03 12.46 13.37
C LYS A 87 -10.81 13.51 12.57
N CYS A 88 -12.02 13.16 12.17
CA CYS A 88 -12.89 13.98 11.32
C CYS A 88 -14.37 13.73 11.64
N ASP A 89 -15.25 14.51 10.98
CA ASP A 89 -16.69 14.38 11.16
C ASP A 89 -17.30 13.33 10.21
N ASP A 90 -16.63 13.02 9.12
CA ASP A 90 -17.02 12.01 8.13
C ASP A 90 -15.83 11.14 7.75
N GLY A 91 -15.94 9.81 7.95
CA GLY A 91 -14.85 8.89 7.73
C GLY A 91 -15.16 7.48 8.23
N VAL A 92 -14.13 6.73 8.58
CA VAL A 92 -14.24 5.35 9.02
C VAL A 92 -14.17 5.24 10.55
N SER A 93 -14.91 4.28 11.10
CA SER A 93 -14.82 3.93 12.52
C SER A 93 -13.66 2.94 12.75
N LEU A 94 -12.86 3.20 13.75
CA LEU A 94 -11.74 2.33 14.12
C LEU A 94 -12.05 1.60 15.43
N ARG A 95 -11.84 0.30 15.46
CA ARG A 95 -12.09 -0.52 16.65
C ARG A 95 -11.24 -0.03 17.83
N GLY A 96 -11.88 0.22 18.97
CA GLY A 96 -11.20 0.71 20.18
C GLY A 96 -10.96 2.22 20.22
N HIS A 97 -11.35 2.96 19.18
CA HIS A 97 -11.21 4.42 19.13
C HIS A 97 -12.56 5.10 18.91
N ARG A 98 -12.79 6.19 19.65
CA ARG A 98 -14.04 6.98 19.53
C ARG A 98 -13.91 8.02 18.41
N GLY A 99 -14.94 8.13 17.58
CA GLY A 99 -15.03 9.09 16.48
C GLY A 99 -14.78 8.45 15.14
N LEU A 100 -14.78 9.28 14.12
CA LEU A 100 -14.51 8.90 12.74
C LEU A 100 -13.14 9.43 12.31
N TYR A 101 -12.55 8.78 11.34
CA TYR A 101 -11.19 9.06 10.90
C TYR A 101 -11.09 9.02 9.38
N SER A 102 -10.44 10.01 8.80
CA SER A 102 -9.96 9.95 7.42
C SER A 102 -8.63 9.22 7.37
N ILE A 103 -8.36 8.54 6.27
CA ILE A 103 -7.17 7.70 6.07
C ILE A 103 -6.19 8.46 5.18
N TYR A 104 -4.93 8.53 5.59
CA TYR A 104 -3.88 9.20 4.86
C TYR A 104 -2.63 8.31 4.78
N PRO A 105 -2.43 7.59 3.65
CA PRO A 105 -1.28 6.72 3.46
C PRO A 105 -0.02 7.52 3.12
N ILE A 106 1.13 7.06 3.64
CA ILE A 106 2.42 7.66 3.40
C ILE A 106 3.43 6.57 3.05
N GLU A 107 3.98 6.64 1.86
CA GLU A 107 5.08 5.82 1.41
C GLU A 107 6.41 6.46 1.81
N TYR A 108 7.31 5.71 2.44
CA TYR A 108 8.62 6.20 2.86
C TYR A 108 9.70 5.86 1.84
N LYS A 109 10.46 6.88 1.42
CA LYS A 109 11.62 6.71 0.55
C LYS A 109 12.89 7.26 1.20
N LYS A 110 13.95 6.48 1.19
CA LYS A 110 15.22 6.86 1.82
C LYS A 110 15.91 8.05 1.14
N GLY A 111 15.76 8.17 -0.17
CA GLY A 111 16.48 9.12 -1.01
C GLY A 111 15.88 10.51 -1.07
N LYS A 112 16.27 11.23 -2.14
CA LYS A 112 15.73 12.55 -2.51
C LYS A 112 14.50 12.39 -3.41
N PRO A 113 13.65 13.43 -3.50
CA PRO A 113 12.57 13.45 -4.46
C PRO A 113 13.07 13.16 -5.87
N LYS A 114 12.42 12.19 -6.51
CA LYS A 114 12.63 11.85 -7.92
C LYS A 114 11.32 12.13 -8.65
N VAL A 115 11.41 12.56 -9.90
CA VAL A 115 10.25 12.56 -10.79
C VAL A 115 10.05 11.10 -11.24
N SER A 116 9.49 10.29 -10.35
CA SER A 116 9.35 8.85 -10.55
C SER A 116 7.88 8.50 -10.44
N GLU A 117 7.33 7.96 -11.52
CA GLU A 117 5.95 7.47 -11.54
C GLU A 117 5.79 6.17 -10.74
N GLU A 118 6.87 5.41 -10.57
CA GLU A 118 6.85 4.12 -9.90
C GLU A 118 6.43 4.25 -8.42
N ASP A 119 6.96 5.27 -7.74
CA ASP A 119 6.65 5.54 -6.34
C ASP A 119 5.20 5.99 -6.17
N LYS A 120 4.70 6.82 -7.10
CA LYS A 120 3.29 7.25 -7.12
C LYS A 120 2.37 6.06 -7.39
N LEU A 121 2.74 5.19 -8.33
CA LEU A 121 1.96 4.00 -8.65
C LEU A 121 1.85 3.07 -7.44
N GLN A 122 2.94 2.85 -6.71
CA GLN A 122 2.93 2.04 -5.49
C GLN A 122 1.95 2.62 -4.46
N LEU A 123 2.03 3.94 -4.20
CA LEU A 123 1.12 4.62 -3.28
C LEU A 123 -0.35 4.51 -3.73
N VAL A 124 -0.64 4.65 -5.03
CA VAL A 124 -2.01 4.50 -5.56
C VAL A 124 -2.55 3.10 -5.33
N VAL A 125 -1.75 2.06 -5.58
CA VAL A 125 -2.18 0.68 -5.34
C VAL A 125 -2.39 0.40 -3.85
N GLN A 126 -1.51 0.90 -2.98
CA GLN A 126 -1.70 0.84 -1.52
C GLN A 126 -2.99 1.54 -1.10
N THR A 127 -3.27 2.71 -1.66
CA THR A 127 -4.50 3.46 -1.38
C THR A 127 -5.74 2.68 -1.80
N MET A 128 -5.76 2.09 -2.98
CA MET A 128 -6.90 1.26 -3.43
C MET A 128 -7.13 0.04 -2.54
N ALA A 129 -6.07 -0.57 -2.03
CA ALA A 129 -6.20 -1.66 -1.07
C ALA A 129 -6.82 -1.17 0.26
N LEU A 130 -6.41 0.00 0.75
CA LEU A 130 -7.00 0.64 1.94
C LEU A 130 -8.46 1.01 1.72
N GLU A 131 -8.82 1.57 0.56
CA GLU A 131 -10.21 1.89 0.21
C GLU A 131 -11.10 0.65 0.24
N GLU A 132 -10.62 -0.48 -0.29
CA GLU A 132 -11.34 -1.75 -0.24
C GLU A 132 -11.46 -2.27 1.21
N MET A 133 -10.38 -2.24 1.98
CA MET A 133 -10.34 -2.75 3.35
C MET A 133 -11.25 -1.97 4.30
N PHE A 134 -11.34 -0.65 4.11
CA PHE A 134 -12.09 0.24 4.98
C PHE A 134 -13.43 0.71 4.38
N SER A 135 -13.74 0.29 3.16
CA SER A 135 -14.95 0.70 2.42
C SER A 135 -15.12 2.22 2.38
N THR A 136 -14.06 2.94 2.02
CA THR A 136 -14.01 4.41 1.98
C THR A 136 -13.31 4.88 0.71
N GLN A 137 -13.33 6.19 0.47
CA GLN A 137 -12.55 6.84 -0.57
C GLN A 137 -11.41 7.64 0.04
N ILE A 138 -10.25 7.61 -0.61
CA ILE A 138 -9.05 8.30 -0.18
C ILE A 138 -8.56 9.15 -1.36
N GLU A 139 -8.65 10.46 -1.23
CA GLU A 139 -8.35 11.39 -2.32
C GLU A 139 -6.87 11.69 -2.47
N GLU A 140 -6.11 11.59 -1.39
CA GLU A 140 -4.70 11.93 -1.37
C GLU A 140 -3.89 11.07 -0.39
N GLY A 141 -2.60 11.02 -0.64
CA GLY A 141 -1.58 10.46 0.23
C GLY A 141 -0.28 11.21 0.06
N ALA A 142 0.81 10.71 0.60
CA ALA A 142 2.11 11.36 0.44
C ALA A 142 3.24 10.37 0.22
N ILE A 143 4.31 10.86 -0.41
CA ILE A 143 5.62 10.22 -0.40
C ILE A 143 6.53 11.04 0.52
N TYR A 144 7.10 10.39 1.51
CA TYR A 144 8.06 11.01 2.43
C TYR A 144 9.48 10.66 2.04
N TYR A 145 10.29 11.67 1.75
CA TYR A 145 11.70 11.51 1.40
C TYR A 145 12.60 11.78 2.60
N GLY A 146 13.30 10.75 3.06
CA GLY A 146 14.09 10.79 4.29
C GLY A 146 15.29 11.75 4.26
N GLU A 147 15.97 11.88 3.12
CA GLU A 147 17.11 12.80 2.99
C GLU A 147 16.72 14.28 3.10
N THR A 148 15.59 14.65 2.49
CA THR A 148 15.11 16.04 2.51
C THR A 148 14.13 16.31 3.64
N ARG A 149 13.65 15.27 4.32
CA ARG A 149 12.62 15.32 5.37
C ARG A 149 11.35 16.05 4.88
N ARG A 150 10.99 15.85 3.62
CA ARG A 150 9.81 16.49 3.00
C ARG A 150 8.79 15.45 2.58
N ARG A 151 7.52 15.84 2.69
CA ARG A 151 6.38 15.12 2.12
C ARG A 151 6.03 15.74 0.78
N GLU A 152 5.87 14.90 -0.25
CA GLU A 152 5.25 15.25 -1.51
C GLU A 152 3.83 14.70 -1.50
N VAL A 153 2.84 15.58 -1.52
CA VAL A 153 1.42 15.19 -1.60
C VAL A 153 1.13 14.64 -2.99
N VAL A 154 0.49 13.51 -3.05
CA VAL A 154 0.07 12.83 -4.27
C VAL A 154 -1.44 12.75 -4.27
N GLN A 155 -2.08 13.36 -5.28
CA GLN A 155 -3.50 13.15 -5.52
C GLN A 155 -3.71 11.75 -6.07
N VAL A 156 -4.54 10.97 -5.40
CA VAL A 156 -4.82 9.60 -5.81
C VAL A 156 -5.81 9.63 -6.95
N SER A 157 -5.32 9.40 -8.15
CA SER A 157 -6.14 9.25 -9.33
C SER A 157 -6.11 7.81 -9.80
N HIS A 158 -7.27 7.18 -9.86
CA HIS A 158 -7.42 5.84 -10.43
C HIS A 158 -6.95 5.76 -11.90
N CYS A 159 -6.86 6.90 -12.59
CA CYS A 159 -6.33 6.97 -13.95
C CYS A 159 -4.85 6.53 -14.07
N LEU A 160 -4.04 6.66 -13.02
CA LEU A 160 -2.65 6.23 -13.05
C LEU A 160 -2.49 4.72 -13.26
N LEU A 161 -3.49 3.92 -12.85
CA LEU A 161 -3.48 2.48 -13.07
C LEU A 161 -3.75 2.10 -14.53
N TYR A 162 -4.59 2.85 -15.21
CA TYR A 162 -4.95 2.57 -16.62
C TYR A 162 -3.82 2.93 -17.58
N THR A 163 -2.89 3.76 -17.17
CA THR A 163 -1.72 4.15 -18.00
C THR A 163 -0.49 3.27 -17.77
N SER A 164 -0.53 2.38 -16.77
CA SER A 164 0.56 1.46 -16.47
C SER A 164 0.23 0.05 -16.93
N PRO A 165 1.12 -0.62 -17.71
CA PRO A 165 0.92 -2.00 -18.10
C PRO A 165 0.91 -2.90 -16.87
N SER A 166 -0.16 -3.69 -16.71
CA SER A 166 -0.24 -4.70 -15.66
C SER A 166 0.80 -5.81 -15.87
N PRO A 167 1.42 -6.33 -14.81
CA PRO A 167 2.22 -7.55 -14.90
C PRO A 167 1.44 -8.75 -15.47
N ARG A 168 0.10 -8.69 -15.45
CA ARG A 168 -0.81 -9.73 -15.93
C ARG A 168 -1.21 -9.58 -17.40
N ASP A 169 -0.96 -8.41 -18.02
CA ASP A 169 -1.30 -8.12 -19.41
C ASP A 169 -0.27 -8.73 -20.38
N ARG A 170 0.01 -10.01 -20.22
CA ARG A 170 0.76 -10.80 -21.20
C ARG A 170 -0.19 -11.78 -21.87
N GLY A 171 -0.66 -11.39 -23.05
CA GLY A 171 -1.10 -12.35 -24.06
C GLY A 171 0.10 -13.01 -24.71
#